data_17547538315f1b35b218245ed2531296
#
_entry.id   17547538315f1b35b218245ed2531296
#
_cell.length_a   1.000
_cell.length_b   1.000
_cell.length_c   1.000
_cell.angle_alpha   90.00
_cell.angle_beta   90.00
_cell.angle_gamma   90.00
#
_symmetry.space_group_name_H-M   'P 1'
#
loop_
_entity.id
_entity.type
_entity.pdbx_description
1 polymer ?
#
loop_
_entity_poly.entity_id
_entity_poly.type
_entity_poly.pdbx_seq_one_letter_code
_entity_poly.pdbx_strand_id
1 'polypeptide(L)'
;MILFRIRLLLYPSTLLLILLSACHQSSQTQSQQSSEKPPASAANPASGPAPSTSNTVAEASRPSGPIRFTDVTAQAGIHFRHNSGAFGKKYLPETMGSGVCAIDYDNDGWQDIFFVNSKNWPGHGDTKPYSALYHNNQDGTFTDVTKQAGLATEMYGLGCAVGDYDNDGHDDIYVTALDGNHLFRNLGNGKFADVTARAGVRDPGFATGAIWFDYDNDGKLDLYVSHYVDWSVATDQTCSLDTKNKSYCTPELYKGQSGTLFHNKGNGGFEDVTKKAGLYDPTGKSLGIALIDVDNDGWMDLFVTNDTQANKLYRNNHNGTFTEMALEAGVAYSDAGKKRAGMGTDAEDYDSTGRQSLVIGNFTNESLSLYHNDGSGLFSDNSVASGIASSSASSLTFSAFFFDYDLDGLPDIFAANGHVADDVSVVQPTIHYAEPPLLFHNKGHGKFDDVTDRVGTALRQPVVGRGAAYLDFDNDGDLDLVLTTSNGPAKLLRNENGNQNDMLRIKTIGTRSNRDGIGAKITVTTREGLHLFKMVKSGSSYLSQSELPVTFGLGKPRANKVVSLDIIWPSGKKESIRNVQPNQFLTLEEGKGILSQHPIDLNGAKHSETK
;
A
#
# COMPACT_ATOMS: atom_id res chain seq x y z
N MET A 1 -45.75 -7.81 38.67
CA MET A 1 -46.28 -9.11 39.11
C MET A 1 -46.92 -9.81 37.91
N ILE A 2 -46.14 -10.55 37.13
CA ILE A 2 -46.56 -11.64 36.24
C ILE A 2 -45.29 -12.48 36.01
N LEU A 3 -45.31 -13.70 36.55
CA LEU A 3 -44.32 -14.74 36.38
C LEU A 3 -44.45 -15.35 34.97
N PHE A 4 -43.35 -15.62 34.27
CA PHE A 4 -43.32 -16.62 33.23
C PHE A 4 -42.23 -17.66 33.51
N ARG A 5 -42.70 -18.91 33.47
CA ARG A 5 -41.98 -20.12 33.85
C ARG A 5 -40.99 -20.55 32.76
N ILE A 6 -39.81 -20.90 33.19
CA ILE A 6 -38.77 -21.62 32.43
C ILE A 6 -39.21 -23.10 32.33
N ARG A 7 -39.24 -23.66 31.10
CA ARG A 7 -39.28 -25.11 30.88
C ARG A 7 -37.90 -25.54 30.35
N LEU A 8 -37.18 -26.26 31.20
CA LEU A 8 -36.04 -27.10 30.83
C LEU A 8 -36.54 -28.30 30.02
N LEU A 9 -35.93 -28.60 28.87
CA LEU A 9 -36.04 -29.89 28.19
C LEU A 9 -34.62 -30.48 28.10
N LEU A 10 -34.42 -31.50 28.92
CA LEU A 10 -33.30 -32.43 28.88
C LEU A 10 -33.54 -33.45 27.75
N TYR A 11 -32.52 -33.71 26.92
CA TYR A 11 -32.40 -34.92 26.11
C TYR A 11 -31.04 -35.57 26.34
N PRO A 12 -30.99 -36.92 26.39
CA PRO A 12 -29.88 -37.68 26.93
C PRO A 12 -28.85 -38.07 25.86
N SER A 13 -27.63 -38.25 26.38
CA SER A 13 -26.44 -38.79 25.75
C SER A 13 -26.64 -40.22 25.23
N THR A 14 -26.15 -40.53 24.03
CA THR A 14 -25.79 -41.88 23.65
C THR A 14 -24.34 -41.91 23.17
N LEU A 15 -23.55 -42.54 23.98
CA LEU A 15 -22.16 -42.96 23.82
C LEU A 15 -22.16 -44.17 22.86
N LEU A 16 -21.32 -44.16 21.81
CA LEU A 16 -20.96 -45.36 21.08
C LEU A 16 -19.45 -45.47 20.92
N LEU A 17 -18.87 -46.28 21.74
CA LEU A 17 -17.50 -46.86 21.60
C LEU A 17 -17.52 -47.89 20.49
N ILE A 18 -16.55 -47.85 19.55
CA ILE A 18 -16.08 -49.05 18.86
C ILE A 18 -14.56 -49.08 18.89
N LEU A 19 -14.08 -50.23 19.35
CA LEU A 19 -12.74 -50.63 19.69
C LEU A 19 -11.84 -50.91 18.48
N LEU A 20 -10.58 -50.75 18.75
CA LEU A 20 -9.36 -51.24 18.11
C LEU A 20 -9.43 -52.66 17.53
N SER A 21 -8.72 -52.92 16.46
CA SER A 21 -7.87 -54.11 16.33
C SER A 21 -6.67 -53.84 15.43
N ALA A 22 -5.54 -54.24 15.97
CA ALA A 22 -4.20 -54.12 15.43
C ALA A 22 -3.73 -55.44 14.76
N CYS A 23 -2.54 -55.33 14.12
CA CYS A 23 -1.57 -56.37 13.76
C CYS A 23 -1.81 -57.15 12.46
N HIS A 24 -0.84 -57.34 11.57
CA HIS A 24 0.47 -57.94 11.69
C HIS A 24 1.29 -57.83 10.38
N GLN A 25 2.53 -57.44 10.47
CA GLN A 25 3.83 -58.07 10.14
C GLN A 25 4.07 -58.66 8.73
N SER A 26 5.10 -58.08 8.12
CA SER A 26 6.35 -58.67 7.59
C SER A 26 6.35 -59.72 6.47
N SER A 27 7.15 -59.46 5.42
CA SER A 27 8.33 -60.27 5.12
C SER A 27 9.17 -59.66 3.99
N GLN A 28 10.48 -59.70 4.25
CA GLN A 28 11.55 -59.42 3.29
C GLN A 28 11.67 -60.57 2.30
N THR A 29 12.11 -60.30 1.07
CA THR A 29 12.96 -61.26 0.34
C THR A 29 13.96 -60.49 -0.55
N GLN A 30 15.24 -60.75 -0.28
CA GLN A 30 16.39 -60.47 -1.13
C GLN A 30 16.53 -61.54 -2.21
N SER A 31 17.04 -61.18 -3.39
CA SER A 31 17.99 -61.96 -4.22
C SER A 31 18.50 -61.06 -5.32
N GLN A 32 19.73 -60.64 -5.29
CA GLN A 32 20.99 -61.21 -5.83
C GLN A 32 21.09 -61.17 -7.36
N GLN A 33 22.00 -60.32 -7.77
CA GLN A 33 23.04 -60.34 -8.81
C GLN A 33 22.97 -61.31 -9.97
N SER A 34 23.21 -60.79 -11.19
CA SER A 34 24.28 -61.32 -12.02
C SER A 34 24.77 -60.28 -13.06
N SER A 35 26.05 -60.22 -13.17
CA SER A 35 26.91 -59.45 -14.08
C SER A 35 26.99 -60.09 -15.44
N GLU A 36 27.11 -59.26 -16.50
CA GLU A 36 27.93 -59.60 -17.67
C GLU A 36 28.24 -58.36 -18.51
N LYS A 37 29.52 -58.22 -18.88
CA LYS A 37 30.16 -57.29 -19.82
C LYS A 37 31.11 -58.14 -20.71
N PRO A 38 31.62 -57.66 -21.82
CA PRO A 38 31.22 -56.99 -23.05
C PRO A 38 31.50 -57.85 -24.33
N PRO A 39 31.54 -57.29 -25.56
CA PRO A 39 32.83 -56.86 -26.13
C PRO A 39 32.81 -55.60 -26.99
N ALA A 40 34.04 -55.06 -27.16
CA ALA A 40 34.41 -53.87 -27.91
C ALA A 40 34.73 -54.17 -29.39
N SER A 41 34.71 -53.11 -30.21
CA SER A 41 35.51 -52.78 -31.39
C SER A 41 34.63 -52.05 -32.44
N ALA A 42 34.96 -50.93 -33.00
CA ALA A 42 36.09 -50.48 -33.74
C ALA A 42 36.02 -48.93 -33.98
N ALA A 43 37.15 -48.33 -34.24
CA ALA A 43 37.41 -46.92 -34.28
C ALA A 43 37.25 -46.27 -35.67
N ASN A 44 36.92 -44.92 -35.61
CA ASN A 44 37.38 -43.77 -36.40
C ASN A 44 36.75 -43.44 -37.78
N PRO A 45 36.84 -42.14 -38.23
CA PRO A 45 37.61 -41.02 -37.73
C PRO A 45 36.87 -39.65 -37.60
N ALA A 46 37.60 -38.71 -37.00
CA ALA A 46 37.33 -37.36 -36.62
C ALA A 46 36.70 -36.41 -37.65
N SER A 47 35.77 -35.59 -37.19
CA SER A 47 35.52 -34.24 -37.68
C SER A 47 35.50 -33.29 -36.45
N GLY A 48 36.28 -32.19 -36.58
CA GLY A 48 36.61 -31.29 -35.49
C GLY A 48 35.42 -30.50 -34.94
N PRO A 49 35.54 -29.95 -33.72
CA PRO A 49 34.46 -29.22 -33.08
C PRO A 49 34.29 -27.82 -33.68
N ALA A 50 33.08 -27.49 -34.05
CA ALA A 50 32.66 -26.11 -34.25
C ALA A 50 32.74 -25.34 -32.90
N PRO A 51 33.14 -24.06 -32.88
CA PRO A 51 33.18 -23.31 -31.65
C PRO A 51 31.77 -23.06 -31.16
N SER A 52 31.40 -23.69 -30.05
CA SER A 52 30.24 -23.31 -29.27
C SER A 52 30.57 -21.99 -28.58
N THR A 53 30.06 -20.89 -29.11
CA THR A 53 29.95 -19.65 -28.34
C THR A 53 28.88 -19.86 -27.28
N SER A 54 29.28 -20.36 -26.12
CA SER A 54 28.51 -20.21 -24.92
C SER A 54 28.60 -18.73 -24.54
N ASN A 55 27.57 -17.96 -24.87
CA ASN A 55 27.29 -16.70 -24.20
C ASN A 55 26.90 -17.05 -22.73
N THR A 56 27.89 -17.24 -21.88
CA THR A 56 27.73 -17.06 -20.47
C THR A 56 27.52 -15.56 -20.24
N VAL A 57 26.28 -15.13 -20.19
CA VAL A 57 25.95 -13.87 -19.51
C VAL A 57 26.57 -14.02 -18.11
N ALA A 58 27.56 -13.20 -17.81
CA ALA A 58 28.14 -13.14 -16.49
C ALA A 58 26.98 -12.92 -15.51
N GLU A 59 26.74 -13.87 -14.61
CA GLU A 59 25.78 -13.73 -13.52
C GLU A 59 26.26 -12.53 -12.71
N ALA A 60 25.54 -11.41 -12.78
CA ALA A 60 25.86 -10.21 -12.02
C ALA A 60 25.96 -10.64 -10.55
N SER A 61 27.03 -10.22 -9.86
CA SER A 61 27.22 -10.58 -8.46
C SER A 61 26.07 -9.97 -7.66
N ARG A 62 25.22 -10.82 -7.07
CA ARG A 62 24.11 -10.36 -6.24
C ARG A 62 24.62 -9.64 -5.00
N PRO A 63 23.88 -8.65 -4.49
CA PRO A 63 24.14 -8.08 -3.18
C PRO A 63 24.21 -9.17 -2.11
N SER A 64 25.04 -8.95 -1.11
CA SER A 64 25.24 -9.91 -0.02
C SER A 64 25.41 -9.15 1.30
N GLY A 65 24.81 -9.68 2.37
CA GLY A 65 24.86 -9.05 3.69
C GLY A 65 23.47 -9.00 4.33
N PRO A 66 23.36 -8.45 5.54
CA PRO A 66 22.06 -8.26 6.16
C PRO A 66 21.28 -7.17 5.44
N ILE A 67 19.98 -7.39 5.29
CA ILE A 67 19.06 -6.36 4.80
C ILE A 67 18.98 -5.24 5.84
N ARG A 68 19.01 -3.99 5.37
CA ARG A 68 18.90 -2.83 6.24
C ARG A 68 18.37 -1.62 5.50
N PHE A 69 17.62 -0.78 6.18
CA PHE A 69 17.22 0.52 5.68
C PHE A 69 18.23 1.60 6.09
N THR A 70 18.64 2.42 5.11
CA THR A 70 19.58 3.51 5.27
C THR A 70 18.90 4.83 4.93
N ASP A 71 18.96 5.82 5.83
CA ASP A 71 18.45 7.18 5.54
C ASP A 71 19.40 7.87 4.56
N VAL A 72 18.97 7.98 3.31
CA VAL A 72 19.70 8.62 2.21
C VAL A 72 19.15 9.99 1.84
N THR A 73 18.21 10.53 2.61
CA THR A 73 17.48 11.78 2.32
C THR A 73 18.40 12.93 1.92
N ALA A 74 19.45 13.17 2.69
CA ALA A 74 20.38 14.28 2.44
C ALA A 74 21.28 14.01 1.21
N GLN A 75 21.76 12.76 1.05
CA GLN A 75 22.56 12.34 -0.10
C GLN A 75 21.75 12.40 -1.39
N ALA A 76 20.47 12.03 -1.32
CA ALA A 76 19.54 12.11 -2.43
C ALA A 76 19.10 13.55 -2.78
N GLY A 77 19.55 14.56 -2.06
CA GLY A 77 19.21 15.96 -2.34
C GLY A 77 17.77 16.34 -1.97
N ILE A 78 17.08 15.55 -1.16
CA ILE A 78 15.71 15.84 -0.72
C ILE A 78 15.77 16.78 0.49
N HIS A 79 15.22 17.99 0.32
CA HIS A 79 15.18 19.03 1.34
C HIS A 79 13.75 19.37 1.79
N PHE A 80 12.77 18.60 1.36
CA PHE A 80 11.38 18.82 1.72
C PHE A 80 11.17 18.77 3.23
N ARG A 81 10.42 19.76 3.72
CA ARG A 81 9.98 19.84 5.10
C ARG A 81 8.50 20.19 5.14
N HIS A 82 7.71 19.35 5.75
CA HIS A 82 6.30 19.62 5.95
C HIS A 82 6.11 20.83 6.86
N ASN A 83 5.20 21.72 6.47
CA ASN A 83 4.69 22.83 7.27
C ASN A 83 3.26 22.52 7.69
N SER A 84 3.01 22.35 8.97
CA SER A 84 1.65 22.13 9.49
C SER A 84 0.87 23.45 9.70
N GLY A 85 1.51 24.60 9.51
CA GLY A 85 0.95 25.92 9.83
C GLY A 85 0.88 26.22 11.33
N ALA A 86 1.38 25.34 12.19
CA ALA A 86 1.27 25.47 13.64
C ALA A 86 1.88 26.77 14.17
N PHE A 87 1.10 27.53 14.94
CA PHE A 87 1.50 28.81 15.55
C PHE A 87 1.04 28.96 17.01
N GLY A 88 0.79 27.82 17.69
CA GLY A 88 0.44 27.75 19.10
C GLY A 88 -1.06 27.76 19.40
N LYS A 89 -1.91 27.84 18.39
CA LYS A 89 -3.39 27.72 18.58
C LYS A 89 -3.87 26.29 18.71
N LYS A 90 -3.05 25.30 18.34
CA LYS A 90 -3.40 23.87 18.39
C LYS A 90 -4.69 23.56 17.63
N TYR A 91 -4.73 23.92 16.34
CA TYR A 91 -5.84 23.60 15.46
C TYR A 91 -5.76 22.14 15.01
N LEU A 92 -6.89 21.44 14.98
CA LEU A 92 -6.97 20.02 14.62
C LEU A 92 -6.23 19.69 13.30
N PRO A 93 -6.36 20.45 12.19
CA PRO A 93 -5.67 20.12 10.95
C PRO A 93 -4.13 20.12 11.05
N GLU A 94 -3.55 20.82 12.03
CA GLU A 94 -2.09 20.88 12.24
C GLU A 94 -1.48 19.51 12.57
N THR A 95 -2.32 18.53 12.98
CA THR A 95 -1.88 17.18 13.36
C THR A 95 -2.00 16.16 12.21
N MET A 96 -2.71 16.49 11.10
CA MET A 96 -3.22 15.53 10.14
C MET A 96 -2.34 15.35 8.89
N GLY A 97 -1.77 16.42 8.33
CA GLY A 97 -0.94 16.31 7.13
C GLY A 97 0.38 15.60 7.44
N SER A 98 1.06 15.03 6.56
CA SER A 98 1.25 15.23 5.15
C SER A 98 1.31 13.89 4.40
N GLY A 99 0.71 13.85 3.21
CA GLY A 99 0.81 12.70 2.31
C GLY A 99 2.07 12.74 1.42
N VAL A 100 2.34 11.61 0.77
CA VAL A 100 3.39 11.45 -0.25
C VAL A 100 2.93 10.47 -1.31
N CYS A 101 3.20 10.77 -2.58
CA CYS A 101 2.88 9.89 -3.69
C CYS A 101 4.12 9.62 -4.54
N ALA A 102 4.36 8.34 -4.88
CA ALA A 102 5.28 7.95 -5.93
C ALA A 102 4.60 8.15 -7.30
N ILE A 103 5.34 8.61 -8.30
CA ILE A 103 4.85 8.91 -9.65
C ILE A 103 6.01 8.84 -10.64
N ASP A 104 5.77 8.34 -11.85
CA ASP A 104 6.67 8.45 -13.02
C ASP A 104 6.09 9.54 -13.93
N TYR A 105 6.28 10.84 -13.54
CA TYR A 105 5.51 11.94 -14.15
C TYR A 105 5.94 12.28 -15.58
N ASP A 106 7.14 11.92 -16.00
CA ASP A 106 7.65 12.18 -17.36
C ASP A 106 7.82 10.91 -18.20
N ASN A 107 7.39 9.75 -17.67
CA ASN A 107 7.41 8.44 -18.30
C ASN A 107 8.83 7.97 -18.68
N ASP A 108 9.84 8.32 -17.88
CA ASP A 108 11.22 7.88 -18.10
C ASP A 108 11.55 6.52 -17.48
N GLY A 109 10.61 5.94 -16.72
CA GLY A 109 10.72 4.64 -16.06
C GLY A 109 11.36 4.69 -14.67
N TRP A 110 11.60 5.88 -14.13
CA TRP A 110 12.10 6.08 -12.77
C TRP A 110 11.03 6.73 -11.90
N GLN A 111 10.97 6.32 -10.64
CA GLN A 111 9.97 6.85 -9.72
C GLN A 111 10.40 8.20 -9.18
N ASP A 112 9.56 9.21 -9.39
CA ASP A 112 9.62 10.54 -8.81
C ASP A 112 8.80 10.58 -7.51
N ILE A 113 8.94 11.66 -6.74
CA ILE A 113 8.26 11.79 -5.45
C ILE A 113 7.49 13.11 -5.37
N PHE A 114 6.19 13.04 -5.12
CA PHE A 114 5.36 14.20 -4.83
C PHE A 114 5.03 14.27 -3.34
N PHE A 115 5.52 15.30 -2.66
CA PHE A 115 5.24 15.59 -1.25
C PHE A 115 4.14 16.63 -1.11
N VAL A 116 3.13 16.34 -0.29
CA VAL A 116 2.05 17.29 0.01
C VAL A 116 2.44 18.20 1.17
N ASN A 117 2.11 19.50 1.06
CA ASN A 117 2.40 20.48 2.10
C ASN A 117 1.18 21.32 2.44
N SER A 118 1.14 21.82 3.68
CA SER A 118 0.08 22.74 4.12
C SER A 118 0.59 24.16 4.16
N LYS A 119 -0.29 25.12 3.84
CA LYS A 119 0.00 26.56 3.93
C LYS A 119 -0.05 27.06 5.37
N ASN A 120 0.52 28.21 5.60
CA ASN A 120 0.39 28.93 6.88
C ASN A 120 -1.07 29.41 7.08
N TRP A 121 -1.49 29.52 8.34
CA TRP A 121 -2.74 30.18 8.68
C TRP A 121 -2.68 31.68 8.34
N PRO A 122 -3.82 32.30 7.98
CA PRO A 122 -3.87 33.72 7.61
C PRO A 122 -3.22 34.64 8.68
N GLY A 123 -2.30 35.47 8.25
CA GLY A 123 -1.57 36.40 9.12
C GLY A 123 -0.40 35.78 9.91
N HIS A 124 -0.05 34.53 9.64
CA HIS A 124 1.05 33.83 10.31
C HIS A 124 2.05 33.28 9.29
N GLY A 125 3.35 33.40 9.63
CA GLY A 125 4.49 32.95 8.80
C GLY A 125 4.82 33.88 7.64
N ASP A 126 6.14 33.98 7.36
CA ASP A 126 6.69 34.86 6.32
C ASP A 126 6.93 34.15 4.98
N THR A 127 6.79 32.83 4.95
CA THR A 127 7.00 31.99 3.77
C THR A 127 5.68 31.53 3.18
N LYS A 128 5.71 31.14 1.91
CA LYS A 128 4.57 30.50 1.19
C LYS A 128 4.93 29.04 0.92
N PRO A 129 4.64 28.12 1.86
CA PRO A 129 4.86 26.71 1.65
C PRO A 129 3.93 26.18 0.55
N TYR A 130 4.42 25.27 -0.27
CA TYR A 130 3.65 24.55 -1.29
C TYR A 130 4.11 23.09 -1.31
N SER A 131 3.29 22.21 -1.89
CA SER A 131 3.64 20.83 -2.19
C SER A 131 4.82 20.77 -3.16
N ALA A 132 5.61 19.71 -3.15
CA ALA A 132 6.85 19.65 -3.92
C ALA A 132 6.95 18.37 -4.75
N LEU A 133 7.32 18.52 -6.04
CA LEU A 133 7.68 17.43 -6.94
C LEU A 133 9.20 17.35 -7.06
N TYR A 134 9.73 16.17 -6.73
CA TYR A 134 11.14 15.83 -6.85
C TYR A 134 11.34 14.86 -8.00
N HIS A 135 12.02 15.32 -9.06
CA HIS A 135 12.40 14.51 -10.21
C HIS A 135 13.61 13.63 -9.89
N ASN A 136 13.54 12.36 -10.24
CA ASN A 136 14.61 11.39 -10.07
C ASN A 136 15.67 11.57 -11.17
N ASN A 137 16.90 11.91 -10.79
CA ASN A 137 17.99 12.14 -11.74
C ASN A 137 18.64 10.85 -12.27
N GLN A 138 18.13 9.66 -11.94
CA GLN A 138 18.62 8.32 -12.33
C GLN A 138 20.04 7.99 -11.82
N ASP A 139 20.53 8.73 -10.85
CA ASP A 139 21.84 8.55 -10.23
C ASP A 139 21.78 8.42 -8.70
N GLY A 140 20.57 8.16 -8.16
CA GLY A 140 20.29 8.10 -6.72
C GLY A 140 20.05 9.48 -6.10
N THR A 141 19.95 10.54 -6.91
CA THR A 141 19.63 11.90 -6.46
C THR A 141 18.33 12.42 -7.06
N PHE A 142 17.78 13.47 -6.45
CA PHE A 142 16.54 14.12 -6.87
C PHE A 142 16.74 15.63 -7.02
N THR A 143 15.97 16.22 -7.92
CA THR A 143 15.89 17.66 -8.16
C THR A 143 14.48 18.17 -7.90
N ASP A 144 14.31 19.22 -7.07
CA ASP A 144 13.01 19.90 -6.90
C ASP A 144 12.64 20.65 -8.19
N VAL A 145 11.64 20.13 -8.90
CA VAL A 145 11.12 20.67 -10.16
C VAL A 145 9.77 21.34 -10.01
N THR A 146 9.26 21.52 -8.80
CA THR A 146 7.91 22.00 -8.47
C THR A 146 7.49 23.24 -9.25
N LYS A 147 8.36 24.26 -9.29
CA LYS A 147 8.07 25.53 -10.00
C LYS A 147 8.07 25.36 -11.50
N GLN A 148 9.03 24.61 -12.03
CA GLN A 148 9.14 24.28 -13.45
C GLN A 148 7.94 23.48 -13.93
N ALA A 149 7.47 22.53 -13.10
CA ALA A 149 6.31 21.70 -13.36
C ALA A 149 4.95 22.45 -13.21
N GLY A 150 4.94 23.67 -12.65
CA GLY A 150 3.70 24.43 -12.46
C GLY A 150 2.87 24.04 -11.24
N LEU A 151 3.46 23.31 -10.28
CA LEU A 151 2.79 22.77 -9.09
C LEU A 151 2.92 23.65 -7.84
N ALA A 152 3.58 24.82 -7.92
CA ALA A 152 3.80 25.72 -6.78
C ALA A 152 2.51 26.47 -6.38
N THR A 153 1.48 25.71 -5.99
CA THR A 153 0.15 26.22 -5.58
C THR A 153 0.03 26.22 -4.07
N GLU A 154 -0.46 27.33 -3.52
CA GLU A 154 -0.63 27.53 -2.09
C GLU A 154 -1.98 26.95 -1.63
N MET A 155 -1.95 25.88 -0.84
CA MET A 155 -3.14 25.19 -0.31
C MET A 155 -2.85 24.62 1.09
N TYR A 156 -3.87 24.34 1.87
CA TYR A 156 -3.70 23.53 3.08
C TYR A 156 -3.85 22.06 2.69
N GLY A 157 -2.81 21.54 1.99
CA GLY A 157 -2.80 20.18 1.45
C GLY A 157 -2.65 19.13 2.54
N LEU A 158 -3.23 17.97 2.31
CA LEU A 158 -3.26 16.85 3.24
C LEU A 158 -2.75 15.56 2.59
N GLY A 159 -3.38 15.09 1.51
CA GLY A 159 -3.05 13.86 0.82
C GLY A 159 -2.94 14.02 -0.69
N CYS A 160 -2.53 12.95 -1.37
CA CYS A 160 -2.49 12.88 -2.83
C CYS A 160 -2.93 11.50 -3.35
N ALA A 161 -3.37 11.48 -4.60
CA ALA A 161 -3.61 10.28 -5.40
C ALA A 161 -3.12 10.50 -6.83
N VAL A 162 -2.50 9.49 -7.42
CA VAL A 162 -1.92 9.50 -8.77
C VAL A 162 -2.67 8.52 -9.67
N GLY A 163 -2.94 8.92 -10.92
CA GLY A 163 -3.54 8.07 -11.93
C GLY A 163 -3.86 8.85 -13.20
N ASP A 164 -3.83 8.18 -14.34
CA ASP A 164 -4.16 8.74 -15.68
C ASP A 164 -5.69 8.81 -15.85
N TYR A 165 -6.32 9.88 -15.34
CA TYR A 165 -7.78 9.98 -15.32
C TYR A 165 -8.40 10.23 -16.72
N ASP A 166 -7.63 10.76 -17.69
CA ASP A 166 -8.15 11.02 -19.03
C ASP A 166 -7.57 10.06 -20.10
N ASN A 167 -6.86 9.02 -19.67
CA ASN A 167 -6.30 7.93 -20.48
C ASN A 167 -5.34 8.43 -21.59
N ASP A 168 -4.61 9.54 -21.34
CA ASP A 168 -3.66 10.11 -22.32
C ASP A 168 -2.24 9.54 -22.20
N GLY A 169 -1.98 8.67 -21.20
CA GLY A 169 -0.71 7.98 -20.97
C GLY A 169 0.22 8.76 -20.03
N HIS A 170 -0.27 9.78 -19.33
CA HIS A 170 0.49 10.57 -18.37
C HIS A 170 -0.24 10.65 -17.04
N ASP A 171 0.43 10.20 -15.98
CA ASP A 171 -0.15 10.20 -14.64
C ASP A 171 -0.44 11.62 -14.14
N ASP A 172 -1.66 11.83 -13.65
CA ASP A 172 -2.16 13.07 -13.08
C ASP A 172 -2.10 13.05 -11.56
N ILE A 173 -2.16 14.22 -10.93
CA ILE A 173 -2.09 14.33 -9.47
C ILE A 173 -3.37 14.96 -8.92
N TYR A 174 -4.08 14.25 -8.05
CA TYR A 174 -5.13 14.83 -7.24
C TYR A 174 -4.60 15.11 -5.84
N VAL A 175 -4.79 16.32 -5.31
CA VAL A 175 -4.36 16.74 -3.99
C VAL A 175 -5.57 17.07 -3.14
N THR A 176 -5.74 16.38 -2.02
CA THR A 176 -6.77 16.70 -1.04
C THR A 176 -6.33 17.84 -0.14
N ALA A 177 -7.24 18.72 0.22
CA ALA A 177 -6.94 19.90 1.01
C ALA A 177 -8.15 20.36 1.86
N LEU A 178 -7.86 21.07 2.96
CA LEU A 178 -8.88 21.60 3.87
C LEU A 178 -9.76 22.67 3.22
N ASP A 179 -9.25 23.44 2.27
CA ASP A 179 -9.89 24.58 1.64
C ASP A 179 -10.36 24.33 0.20
N GLY A 180 -10.45 23.05 -0.16
CA GLY A 180 -10.86 22.54 -1.46
C GLY A 180 -9.70 21.93 -2.24
N ASN A 181 -9.97 20.79 -2.81
CA ASN A 181 -9.00 19.91 -3.47
C ASN A 181 -8.53 20.48 -4.81
N HIS A 182 -7.43 19.92 -5.34
CA HIS A 182 -6.86 20.29 -6.63
C HIS A 182 -6.63 19.07 -7.51
N LEU A 183 -6.99 19.17 -8.79
CA LEU A 183 -6.62 18.21 -9.84
C LEU A 183 -5.62 18.87 -10.78
N PHE A 184 -4.40 18.35 -10.80
CA PHE A 184 -3.32 18.76 -11.69
C PHE A 184 -3.19 17.78 -12.83
N ARG A 185 -3.62 18.19 -14.04
CA ARG A 185 -3.44 17.39 -15.25
C ARG A 185 -2.01 17.46 -15.73
N ASN A 186 -1.39 16.33 -15.97
CA ASN A 186 -0.09 16.22 -16.62
C ASN A 186 -0.23 16.55 -18.13
N LEU A 187 0.64 17.37 -18.66
CA LEU A 187 0.62 17.79 -20.07
C LEU A 187 1.59 17.01 -20.95
N GLY A 188 2.27 15.97 -20.41
CA GLY A 188 3.23 15.13 -21.12
C GLY A 188 4.54 15.83 -21.52
N ASN A 189 4.82 16.99 -20.97
CA ASN A 189 6.02 17.78 -21.28
C ASN A 189 6.75 18.28 -20.03
N GLY A 190 6.63 17.54 -18.93
CA GLY A 190 7.18 17.89 -17.61
C GLY A 190 6.42 19.01 -16.90
N LYS A 191 5.19 19.31 -17.31
CA LYS A 191 4.35 20.36 -16.74
C LYS A 191 2.95 19.86 -16.43
N PHE A 192 2.36 20.49 -15.42
CA PHE A 192 0.98 20.27 -14.99
C PHE A 192 0.13 21.52 -15.14
N ALA A 193 -1.16 21.32 -15.34
CA ALA A 193 -2.17 22.37 -15.34
C ALA A 193 -3.23 22.10 -14.28
N ASP A 194 -3.56 23.09 -13.45
CA ASP A 194 -4.70 22.99 -12.53
C ASP A 194 -6.00 23.03 -13.35
N VAL A 195 -6.70 21.90 -13.37
CA VAL A 195 -7.96 21.70 -14.09
C VAL A 195 -9.15 21.55 -13.16
N THR A 196 -8.98 21.74 -11.87
CA THR A 196 -9.96 21.51 -10.79
C THR A 196 -11.33 22.08 -11.07
N ALA A 197 -11.38 23.37 -11.46
CA ALA A 197 -12.64 24.07 -11.72
C ALA A 197 -13.36 23.53 -12.96
N ARG A 198 -12.59 23.18 -14.01
CA ARG A 198 -13.13 22.60 -15.26
C ARG A 198 -13.64 21.17 -15.01
N ALA A 199 -12.90 20.41 -14.25
CA ALA A 199 -13.24 19.01 -13.91
C ALA A 199 -14.41 18.93 -12.92
N GLY A 200 -14.65 19.97 -12.12
CA GLY A 200 -15.73 19.99 -11.13
C GLY A 200 -15.44 19.18 -9.86
N VAL A 201 -14.16 18.98 -9.52
CA VAL A 201 -13.72 18.10 -8.42
C VAL A 201 -13.09 18.84 -7.23
N ARG A 202 -13.45 20.12 -7.05
CA ARG A 202 -12.89 20.93 -5.95
C ARG A 202 -13.25 20.40 -4.57
N ASP A 203 -14.44 19.84 -4.39
CA ASP A 203 -14.93 19.12 -3.20
C ASP A 203 -14.59 19.82 -1.87
N PRO A 204 -15.29 20.91 -1.50
CA PRO A 204 -14.96 21.68 -0.31
C PRO A 204 -15.28 20.90 0.97
N GLY A 205 -14.39 20.98 1.96
CA GLY A 205 -14.52 20.31 3.25
C GLY A 205 -13.17 19.92 3.79
N PHE A 206 -13.15 19.09 4.83
CA PHE A 206 -11.92 18.54 5.37
C PHE A 206 -11.60 17.22 4.67
N ALA A 207 -11.22 17.31 3.39
CA ALA A 207 -10.82 16.14 2.62
C ALA A 207 -9.51 15.55 3.16
N THR A 208 -9.42 14.22 3.16
CA THR A 208 -8.29 13.45 3.68
C THR A 208 -7.68 12.56 2.60
N GLY A 209 -8.02 11.27 2.53
CA GLY A 209 -7.56 10.38 1.47
C GLY A 209 -8.30 10.58 0.15
N ALA A 210 -7.67 10.17 -0.95
CA ALA A 210 -8.31 10.04 -2.25
C ALA A 210 -7.80 8.78 -2.94
N ILE A 211 -8.61 8.21 -3.83
CA ILE A 211 -8.26 7.00 -4.57
C ILE A 211 -8.90 7.01 -5.96
N TRP A 212 -8.12 6.61 -6.96
CA TRP A 212 -8.58 6.39 -8.31
C TRP A 212 -8.99 4.92 -8.52
N PHE A 213 -10.12 4.66 -9.13
CA PHE A 213 -10.57 3.33 -9.54
C PHE A 213 -11.71 3.42 -10.55
N ASP A 214 -11.91 2.39 -11.31
CA ASP A 214 -13.01 2.26 -12.29
C ASP A 214 -14.14 1.47 -11.62
N TYR A 215 -15.11 2.19 -10.99
CA TYR A 215 -16.13 1.52 -10.18
C TYR A 215 -17.26 0.89 -11.02
N ASP A 216 -17.44 1.33 -12.26
CA ASP A 216 -18.50 0.83 -13.14
C ASP A 216 -17.96 0.07 -14.37
N ASN A 217 -16.63 -0.16 -14.40
CA ASN A 217 -15.91 -0.91 -15.45
C ASN A 217 -16.11 -0.31 -16.86
N ASP A 218 -16.21 1.04 -16.97
CA ASP A 218 -16.35 1.73 -18.25
C ASP A 218 -14.99 2.08 -18.90
N GLY A 219 -13.88 1.74 -18.26
CA GLY A 219 -12.52 1.96 -18.72
C GLY A 219 -11.95 3.33 -18.38
N LYS A 220 -12.59 4.08 -17.50
CA LYS A 220 -12.13 5.39 -17.02
C LYS A 220 -11.96 5.37 -15.51
N LEU A 221 -10.95 6.08 -15.01
CA LEU A 221 -10.77 6.23 -13.58
C LEU A 221 -11.76 7.22 -13.00
N ASP A 222 -12.55 6.74 -12.05
CA ASP A 222 -13.38 7.54 -11.15
C ASP A 222 -12.59 7.90 -9.91
N LEU A 223 -13.11 8.82 -9.09
CA LEU A 223 -12.41 9.35 -7.94
C LEU A 223 -13.27 9.25 -6.68
N TYR A 224 -12.80 8.53 -5.67
CA TYR A 224 -13.37 8.63 -4.34
C TYR A 224 -12.49 9.46 -3.42
N VAL A 225 -13.11 10.40 -2.69
CA VAL A 225 -12.46 11.31 -1.74
C VAL A 225 -13.08 11.11 -0.37
N SER A 226 -12.28 10.81 0.64
CA SER A 226 -12.74 10.72 2.02
C SER A 226 -12.72 12.07 2.72
N HIS A 227 -13.62 12.26 3.70
CA HIS A 227 -13.68 13.46 4.53
C HIS A 227 -13.63 13.08 6.01
N TYR A 228 -13.07 13.98 6.81
CA TYR A 228 -12.87 13.75 8.22
C TYR A 228 -14.01 14.34 9.07
N VAL A 229 -13.90 15.59 9.44
CA VAL A 229 -14.85 16.23 10.35
C VAL A 229 -15.24 17.62 9.85
N ASP A 230 -16.43 18.08 10.27
CA ASP A 230 -16.89 19.44 10.05
C ASP A 230 -16.15 20.41 10.99
N TRP A 231 -15.00 20.90 10.53
CA TRP A 231 -14.11 21.78 11.27
C TRP A 231 -13.85 23.07 10.50
N SER A 232 -13.79 24.17 11.23
CA SER A 232 -13.31 25.46 10.75
C SER A 232 -12.66 26.23 11.91
N VAL A 233 -11.89 27.29 11.59
CA VAL A 233 -11.32 28.18 12.63
C VAL A 233 -12.40 28.74 13.56
N ALA A 234 -13.62 29.00 13.05
CA ALA A 234 -14.73 29.53 13.82
C ALA A 234 -15.38 28.48 14.75
N THR A 235 -15.26 27.19 14.42
CA THR A 235 -15.84 26.06 15.19
C THR A 235 -14.79 25.32 15.99
N ASP A 236 -13.52 25.76 15.99
CA ASP A 236 -12.45 25.12 16.72
C ASP A 236 -12.73 25.07 18.23
N GLN A 237 -12.46 23.91 18.83
CA GLN A 237 -12.72 23.65 20.24
C GLN A 237 -11.47 23.89 21.08
N THR A 238 -11.66 24.05 22.39
CA THR A 238 -10.54 24.16 23.34
C THR A 238 -10.46 22.88 24.16
N CYS A 239 -9.36 22.14 23.96
CA CYS A 239 -9.04 20.93 24.68
C CYS A 239 -7.81 21.10 25.55
N SER A 240 -7.67 20.31 26.59
CA SER A 240 -6.51 20.31 27.48
C SER A 240 -6.34 18.91 28.07
N LEU A 241 -5.10 18.42 28.09
CA LEU A 241 -4.74 17.18 28.77
C LEU A 241 -4.47 17.40 30.27
N ASP A 242 -3.95 18.57 30.65
CA ASP A 242 -3.51 18.91 32.01
C ASP A 242 -4.43 19.93 32.73
N THR A 243 -5.56 20.29 32.13
CA THR A 243 -6.54 21.30 32.58
C THR A 243 -6.02 22.75 32.61
N LYS A 244 -4.78 23.00 32.18
CA LYS A 244 -4.13 24.34 32.22
C LYS A 244 -3.76 24.83 30.82
N ASN A 245 -3.15 23.97 30.02
CA ASN A 245 -2.64 24.33 28.71
C ASN A 245 -3.57 23.80 27.61
N LYS A 246 -3.71 24.56 26.51
CA LYS A 246 -4.42 24.06 25.33
C LYS A 246 -3.63 22.91 24.69
N SER A 247 -4.31 21.79 24.44
CA SER A 247 -3.83 20.67 23.64
C SER A 247 -4.66 20.53 22.35
N TYR A 248 -4.24 19.63 21.45
CA TYR A 248 -5.04 19.29 20.29
C TYR A 248 -6.31 18.55 20.68
N CYS A 249 -7.42 18.88 20.03
CA CYS A 249 -8.69 18.18 20.22
C CYS A 249 -8.76 16.89 19.42
N THR A 250 -9.54 15.94 19.89
CA THR A 250 -9.85 14.68 19.21
C THR A 250 -11.15 14.79 18.42
N PRO A 251 -11.40 13.90 17.43
CA PRO A 251 -12.53 14.03 16.51
C PRO A 251 -13.90 13.85 17.14
N GLU A 252 -14.01 13.30 18.35
CA GLU A 252 -15.30 13.09 19.02
C GLU A 252 -16.09 14.38 19.22
N LEU A 253 -15.40 15.52 19.31
CA LEU A 253 -16.00 16.83 19.52
C LEU A 253 -16.62 17.45 18.26
N TYR A 254 -16.37 16.88 17.10
CA TYR A 254 -16.81 17.39 15.82
C TYR A 254 -17.76 16.41 15.13
N LYS A 255 -18.64 16.92 14.28
CA LYS A 255 -19.48 16.08 13.40
C LYS A 255 -18.64 15.49 12.30
N GLY A 256 -19.02 14.29 11.83
CA GLY A 256 -18.44 13.70 10.65
C GLY A 256 -18.86 14.40 9.36
N GLN A 257 -18.16 14.06 8.26
CA GLN A 257 -18.50 14.48 6.91
C GLN A 257 -18.54 13.25 5.98
N SER A 258 -19.45 13.27 5.00
CA SER A 258 -19.51 12.20 3.99
C SER A 258 -18.36 12.34 3.01
N GLY A 259 -17.73 11.24 2.64
CA GLY A 259 -16.89 11.18 1.46
C GLY A 259 -17.70 11.42 0.18
N THR A 260 -17.00 11.67 -0.94
CA THR A 260 -17.57 11.96 -2.26
C THR A 260 -17.06 10.99 -3.31
N LEU A 261 -17.98 10.38 -4.09
CA LEU A 261 -17.64 9.62 -5.30
C LEU A 261 -17.94 10.47 -6.53
N PHE A 262 -16.91 10.74 -7.32
CA PHE A 262 -16.97 11.44 -8.59
C PHE A 262 -16.88 10.46 -9.75
N HIS A 263 -17.94 10.36 -10.56
CA HIS A 263 -17.96 9.59 -11.80
C HIS A 263 -17.33 10.38 -12.95
N ASN A 264 -16.41 9.77 -13.67
CA ASN A 264 -15.69 10.35 -14.80
C ASN A 264 -16.51 10.29 -16.10
N LYS A 265 -16.94 11.43 -16.61
CA LYS A 265 -17.75 11.51 -17.84
C LYS A 265 -16.96 11.30 -19.14
N GLY A 266 -15.66 11.07 -19.08
CA GLY A 266 -14.79 10.87 -20.24
C GLY A 266 -14.55 12.11 -21.11
N ASN A 267 -14.90 13.29 -20.62
CA ASN A 267 -14.72 14.57 -21.33
C ASN A 267 -13.88 15.57 -20.52
N GLY A 268 -13.13 15.07 -19.54
CA GLY A 268 -12.34 15.85 -18.59
C GLY A 268 -13.15 16.48 -17.47
N GLY A 269 -14.42 16.10 -17.29
CA GLY A 269 -15.29 16.54 -16.21
C GLY A 269 -15.91 15.37 -15.46
N PHE A 270 -16.24 15.59 -14.20
CA PHE A 270 -16.81 14.60 -13.29
C PHE A 270 -18.23 14.96 -12.84
N GLU A 271 -18.92 14.00 -12.25
CA GLU A 271 -20.23 14.15 -11.63
C GLU A 271 -20.23 13.53 -10.23
N ASP A 272 -20.68 14.25 -9.21
CA ASP A 272 -20.90 13.70 -7.87
C ASP A 272 -22.09 12.71 -7.90
N VAL A 273 -21.78 11.44 -7.75
CA VAL A 273 -22.74 10.33 -7.72
C VAL A 273 -22.89 9.69 -6.34
N THR A 274 -22.30 10.27 -5.30
CA THR A 274 -22.21 9.73 -3.94
C THR A 274 -23.53 9.18 -3.40
N LYS A 275 -24.59 9.99 -3.47
CA LYS A 275 -25.92 9.58 -2.99
C LYS A 275 -26.55 8.51 -3.88
N LYS A 276 -26.39 8.64 -5.19
CA LYS A 276 -26.91 7.68 -6.17
C LYS A 276 -26.20 6.32 -6.03
N ALA A 277 -24.90 6.34 -5.78
CA ALA A 277 -24.08 5.16 -5.58
C ALA A 277 -24.26 4.50 -4.20
N GLY A 278 -24.94 5.14 -3.25
CA GLY A 278 -25.16 4.57 -1.91
C GLY A 278 -24.01 4.75 -0.93
N LEU A 279 -23.07 5.67 -1.23
CA LEU A 279 -21.87 5.93 -0.41
C LEU A 279 -22.03 7.11 0.58
N TYR A 280 -23.19 7.76 0.60
CA TYR A 280 -23.43 8.93 1.45
C TYR A 280 -23.50 8.55 2.94
N ASP A 281 -22.47 8.92 3.71
CA ASP A 281 -22.42 8.74 5.17
C ASP A 281 -22.01 10.04 5.88
N PRO A 282 -22.97 10.84 6.38
CA PRO A 282 -22.67 12.12 7.07
C PRO A 282 -22.08 11.92 8.47
N THR A 283 -21.93 10.68 8.93
CA THR A 283 -21.32 10.35 10.23
C THR A 283 -19.87 9.91 10.14
N GLY A 284 -19.38 9.71 8.91
CA GLY A 284 -18.00 9.28 8.63
C GLY A 284 -16.99 10.27 9.19
N LYS A 285 -15.88 9.75 9.68
CA LYS A 285 -14.66 10.49 10.06
C LYS A 285 -13.48 9.81 9.41
N SER A 286 -13.52 9.81 8.08
CA SER A 286 -12.73 8.90 7.27
C SER A 286 -11.32 9.43 7.06
N LEU A 287 -10.33 8.52 7.13
CA LEU A 287 -8.91 8.83 6.98
C LEU A 287 -8.23 7.98 5.91
N GLY A 288 -8.28 6.66 6.03
CA GLY A 288 -7.68 5.74 5.08
C GLY A 288 -8.71 5.12 4.15
N ILE A 289 -8.25 4.74 2.94
CA ILE A 289 -9.04 4.06 1.93
C ILE A 289 -8.18 2.94 1.35
N ALA A 290 -8.78 1.75 1.16
CA ALA A 290 -8.16 0.67 0.42
C ALA A 290 -9.10 0.15 -0.66
N LEU A 291 -8.55 -0.13 -1.86
CA LEU A 291 -9.22 -0.93 -2.88
C LEU A 291 -9.09 -2.40 -2.52
N ILE A 292 -10.19 -3.11 -2.63
CA ILE A 292 -10.26 -4.54 -2.37
C ILE A 292 -11.28 -5.18 -3.32
N ASP A 293 -11.10 -6.43 -3.67
CA ASP A 293 -12.13 -7.26 -4.28
C ASP A 293 -12.48 -8.33 -3.25
N VAL A 294 -13.45 -8.02 -2.40
CA VAL A 294 -13.71 -8.74 -1.14
C VAL A 294 -14.21 -10.16 -1.35
N ASP A 295 -14.93 -10.41 -2.45
CA ASP A 295 -15.51 -11.71 -2.80
C ASP A 295 -14.94 -12.33 -4.07
N ASN A 296 -13.86 -11.72 -4.63
CA ASN A 296 -13.16 -12.16 -5.84
C ASN A 296 -14.04 -12.23 -7.10
N ASP A 297 -15.00 -11.32 -7.23
CA ASP A 297 -15.90 -11.27 -8.37
C ASP A 297 -15.38 -10.43 -9.56
N GLY A 298 -14.30 -9.70 -9.36
CA GLY A 298 -13.61 -8.88 -10.38
C GLY A 298 -14.05 -7.43 -10.39
N TRP A 299 -14.92 -7.01 -9.46
CA TRP A 299 -15.30 -5.62 -9.28
C TRP A 299 -14.63 -5.03 -8.05
N MET A 300 -14.28 -3.76 -8.15
CA MET A 300 -13.58 -3.09 -7.06
C MET A 300 -14.56 -2.63 -5.99
N ASP A 301 -14.26 -3.04 -4.77
CA ASP A 301 -14.93 -2.62 -3.54
C ASP A 301 -14.07 -1.59 -2.82
N LEU A 302 -14.67 -0.85 -1.88
CA LEU A 302 -14.00 0.17 -1.08
C LEU A 302 -14.03 -0.20 0.40
N PHE A 303 -12.87 -0.26 1.02
CA PHE A 303 -12.76 -0.25 2.47
C PHE A 303 -12.33 1.14 2.95
N VAL A 304 -13.05 1.71 3.92
CA VAL A 304 -12.83 3.08 4.43
C VAL A 304 -12.70 3.02 5.95
N THR A 305 -11.54 3.41 6.46
CA THR A 305 -11.31 3.52 7.90
C THR A 305 -11.89 4.81 8.46
N ASN A 306 -12.40 4.73 9.67
CA ASN A 306 -12.96 5.88 10.39
C ASN A 306 -12.31 6.04 11.76
N ASP A 307 -11.95 7.27 12.09
CA ASP A 307 -11.45 7.63 13.40
C ASP A 307 -12.60 7.72 14.40
N THR A 308 -12.56 6.87 15.44
CA THR A 308 -13.58 6.81 16.52
C THR A 308 -15.00 6.48 16.06
N GLN A 309 -15.16 5.98 14.84
CA GLN A 309 -16.42 5.49 14.28
C GLN A 309 -16.25 4.06 13.72
N ALA A 310 -17.36 3.43 13.33
CA ALA A 310 -17.31 2.15 12.62
C ALA A 310 -16.64 2.31 11.27
N ASN A 311 -15.70 1.43 10.92
CA ASN A 311 -15.18 1.35 9.56
C ASN A 311 -16.29 0.96 8.59
N LYS A 312 -16.09 1.22 7.30
CA LYS A 312 -17.02 0.91 6.23
C LYS A 312 -16.39 -0.03 5.20
N LEU A 313 -17.18 -0.99 4.74
CA LEU A 313 -16.87 -1.83 3.60
C LEU A 313 -18.02 -1.73 2.60
N TYR A 314 -17.76 -1.11 1.48
CA TYR A 314 -18.74 -0.90 0.43
C TYR A 314 -18.52 -1.91 -0.69
N ARG A 315 -19.35 -2.94 -0.76
CA ARG A 315 -19.32 -3.93 -1.85
C ARG A 315 -20.02 -3.38 -3.08
N ASN A 316 -19.36 -3.49 -4.23
CA ASN A 316 -19.89 -3.10 -5.53
C ASN A 316 -21.02 -4.03 -5.98
N ASN A 317 -22.15 -3.47 -6.40
CA ASN A 317 -23.32 -4.23 -6.85
C ASN A 317 -23.35 -4.43 -8.38
N HIS A 318 -22.31 -4.08 -9.13
CA HIS A 318 -22.17 -4.17 -10.60
C HIS A 318 -23.21 -3.36 -11.40
N ASN A 319 -23.80 -2.37 -10.79
CA ASN A 319 -24.86 -1.54 -11.39
C ASN A 319 -24.68 -0.05 -11.09
N GLY A 320 -23.46 0.35 -10.72
CA GLY A 320 -23.13 1.72 -10.33
C GLY A 320 -23.55 2.08 -8.90
N THR A 321 -23.87 1.07 -8.07
CA THR A 321 -24.20 1.27 -6.65
C THR A 321 -23.41 0.32 -5.76
N PHE A 322 -23.34 0.66 -4.47
CA PHE A 322 -22.65 -0.11 -3.44
C PHE A 322 -23.60 -0.51 -2.31
N THR A 323 -23.26 -1.60 -1.62
CA THR A 323 -23.89 -2.03 -0.37
C THR A 323 -22.88 -1.97 0.75
N GLU A 324 -23.18 -1.24 1.83
CA GLU A 324 -22.34 -1.19 3.03
C GLU A 324 -22.51 -2.50 3.82
N MET A 325 -21.41 -3.21 4.09
CA MET A 325 -21.42 -4.52 4.71
C MET A 325 -20.38 -4.74 5.82
N ALA A 326 -19.72 -3.68 6.31
CA ALA A 326 -18.63 -3.81 7.28
C ALA A 326 -19.02 -4.53 8.56
N LEU A 327 -20.27 -4.33 9.04
CA LEU A 327 -20.77 -5.02 10.23
C LEU A 327 -20.93 -6.53 9.98
N GLU A 328 -21.53 -6.90 8.87
CA GLU A 328 -21.75 -8.31 8.48
C GLU A 328 -20.42 -8.99 8.15
N ALA A 329 -19.51 -8.25 7.50
CA ALA A 329 -18.17 -8.71 7.17
C ALA A 329 -17.24 -8.87 8.40
N GLY A 330 -17.57 -8.28 9.55
CA GLY A 330 -16.74 -8.35 10.75
C GLY A 330 -15.61 -7.33 10.83
N VAL A 331 -15.59 -6.28 9.97
CA VAL A 331 -14.52 -5.26 9.93
C VAL A 331 -14.92 -3.89 10.46
N ALA A 332 -16.20 -3.72 10.86
CA ALA A 332 -16.70 -2.46 11.40
C ALA A 332 -16.11 -2.10 12.77
N TYR A 333 -15.81 -3.09 13.58
CA TYR A 333 -15.40 -2.97 14.99
C TYR A 333 -14.29 -3.98 15.30
N SER A 334 -13.60 -3.78 16.43
CA SER A 334 -12.71 -4.80 16.99
C SER A 334 -13.50 -6.02 17.47
N ASP A 335 -12.81 -7.15 17.73
CA ASP A 335 -13.39 -8.36 18.36
C ASP A 335 -14.17 -8.09 19.64
N ALA A 336 -13.78 -7.05 20.39
CA ALA A 336 -14.48 -6.62 21.60
C ALA A 336 -15.71 -5.74 21.31
N GLY A 337 -16.11 -5.56 20.03
CA GLY A 337 -17.22 -4.72 19.61
C GLY A 337 -16.97 -3.21 19.81
N LYS A 338 -15.71 -2.79 19.91
CA LYS A 338 -15.34 -1.38 20.10
C LYS A 338 -14.98 -0.72 18.79
N LYS A 339 -15.37 0.54 18.63
CA LYS A 339 -14.81 1.43 17.62
C LYS A 339 -13.33 1.64 17.91
N ARG A 340 -12.52 1.69 16.88
CA ARG A 340 -11.10 2.10 16.93
C ARG A 340 -10.91 3.41 16.18
N ALA A 341 -9.80 4.06 16.41
CA ALA A 341 -9.39 5.23 15.62
C ALA A 341 -8.61 4.74 14.40
N GLY A 342 -9.34 4.24 13.39
CA GLY A 342 -8.74 3.74 12.15
C GLY A 342 -8.19 4.88 11.30
N MET A 343 -6.90 4.78 10.92
CA MET A 343 -6.18 5.76 10.11
C MET A 343 -5.83 5.16 8.74
N GLY A 344 -4.57 5.06 8.38
CA GLY A 344 -4.15 4.42 7.13
C GLY A 344 -4.49 2.95 7.08
N THR A 345 -4.73 2.44 5.87
CA THR A 345 -5.11 1.05 5.63
C THR A 345 -4.58 0.58 4.28
N ASP A 346 -4.43 -0.72 4.13
CA ASP A 346 -4.10 -1.38 2.88
C ASP A 346 -4.72 -2.77 2.80
N ALA A 347 -4.87 -3.28 1.57
CA ALA A 347 -5.42 -4.60 1.27
C ALA A 347 -4.42 -5.41 0.44
N GLU A 348 -4.07 -6.64 0.90
CA GLU A 348 -3.14 -7.52 0.21
C GLU A 348 -3.38 -9.00 0.58
N ASP A 349 -3.00 -9.92 -0.29
CA ASP A 349 -2.97 -11.35 -0.03
C ASP A 349 -1.67 -11.72 0.71
N TYR A 350 -1.64 -11.53 2.02
CA TYR A 350 -0.43 -11.73 2.82
C TYR A 350 -0.12 -13.20 3.14
N ASP A 351 -1.04 -14.12 2.88
CA ASP A 351 -0.91 -15.54 3.23
C ASP A 351 -1.07 -16.50 2.04
N SER A 352 -1.04 -15.95 0.81
CA SER A 352 -1.12 -16.70 -0.46
C SER A 352 -2.41 -17.54 -0.60
N THR A 353 -3.50 -17.05 -0.05
CA THR A 353 -4.84 -17.69 -0.19
C THR A 353 -5.60 -17.24 -1.43
N GLY A 354 -5.09 -16.24 -2.16
CA GLY A 354 -5.76 -15.60 -3.29
C GLY A 354 -6.86 -14.62 -2.85
N ARG A 355 -6.89 -14.24 -1.56
CA ARG A 355 -7.86 -13.30 -1.00
C ARG A 355 -7.14 -12.15 -0.29
N GLN A 356 -7.58 -10.95 -0.56
CA GLN A 356 -7.02 -9.76 0.07
C GLN A 356 -7.54 -9.61 1.51
N SER A 357 -6.63 -9.40 2.42
CA SER A 357 -6.83 -9.12 3.84
C SER A 357 -6.48 -7.67 4.13
N LEU A 358 -6.89 -7.11 5.28
CA LEU A 358 -6.75 -5.69 5.60
C LEU A 358 -5.78 -5.47 6.75
N VAL A 359 -4.89 -4.49 6.63
CA VAL A 359 -4.12 -3.91 7.74
C VAL A 359 -4.61 -2.48 8.00
N ILE A 360 -4.69 -2.09 9.29
CA ILE A 360 -5.17 -0.75 9.69
C ILE A 360 -4.28 -0.20 10.79
N GLY A 361 -3.81 1.04 10.61
CA GLY A 361 -3.19 1.85 11.66
C GLY A 361 -4.23 2.37 12.65
N ASN A 362 -3.95 2.31 13.94
CA ASN A 362 -4.86 2.75 14.99
C ASN A 362 -4.17 3.64 16.02
N PHE A 363 -4.96 4.21 16.93
CA PHE A 363 -4.49 5.06 18.01
C PHE A 363 -3.71 4.28 19.07
N THR A 364 -2.91 4.99 19.86
CA THR A 364 -2.20 4.43 21.02
C THR A 364 -3.14 3.62 21.93
N ASN A 365 -2.69 2.45 22.35
CA ASN A 365 -3.43 1.43 23.13
C ASN A 365 -4.50 0.65 22.35
N GLU A 366 -4.60 0.83 21.04
CA GLU A 366 -5.53 0.08 20.18
C GLU A 366 -4.83 -0.96 19.29
N SER A 367 -3.50 -0.89 19.16
CA SER A 367 -2.63 -1.68 18.29
C SER A 367 -2.99 -1.59 16.79
N LEU A 368 -2.11 -2.08 15.91
CA LEU A 368 -2.48 -2.35 14.52
C LEU A 368 -3.60 -3.40 14.47
N SER A 369 -4.51 -3.25 13.52
CA SER A 369 -5.47 -4.30 13.18
C SER A 369 -5.01 -5.06 11.95
N LEU A 370 -5.17 -6.40 11.98
CA LEU A 370 -5.01 -7.29 10.83
C LEU A 370 -6.28 -8.12 10.70
N TYR A 371 -7.11 -7.84 9.71
CA TYR A 371 -8.31 -8.60 9.41
C TYR A 371 -8.03 -9.58 8.29
N HIS A 372 -8.05 -10.88 8.61
CA HIS A 372 -7.88 -11.96 7.66
C HIS A 372 -9.19 -12.22 6.90
N ASN A 373 -9.12 -12.33 5.58
CA ASN A 373 -10.26 -12.65 4.74
C ASN A 373 -10.52 -14.16 4.72
N ASP A 374 -11.54 -14.60 5.45
CA ASP A 374 -11.92 -16.02 5.59
C ASP A 374 -12.65 -16.56 4.35
N GLY A 375 -12.92 -15.69 3.38
CA GLY A 375 -13.71 -15.97 2.18
C GLY A 375 -15.18 -15.58 2.33
N SER A 376 -15.87 -15.53 1.21
CA SER A 376 -17.30 -15.14 1.14
C SER A 376 -17.59 -13.75 1.74
N GLY A 377 -16.62 -12.84 1.70
CA GLY A 377 -16.74 -11.48 2.24
C GLY A 377 -16.71 -11.37 3.77
N LEU A 378 -16.25 -12.40 4.47
CA LEU A 378 -16.14 -12.44 5.93
C LEU A 378 -14.69 -12.31 6.36
N PHE A 379 -14.47 -11.64 7.50
CA PHE A 379 -13.15 -11.43 8.07
C PHE A 379 -13.10 -11.77 9.55
N SER A 380 -11.91 -12.24 9.99
CA SER A 380 -11.56 -12.42 11.41
C SER A 380 -10.43 -11.48 11.82
N ASP A 381 -10.50 -10.92 13.04
CA ASP A 381 -9.42 -10.10 13.60
C ASP A 381 -8.26 -10.99 14.06
N ASN A 382 -7.19 -11.03 13.26
CA ASN A 382 -5.98 -11.80 13.52
C ASN A 382 -4.86 -10.96 14.18
N SER A 383 -5.13 -9.73 14.61
CA SER A 383 -4.12 -8.80 15.15
C SER A 383 -3.28 -9.40 16.27
N VAL A 384 -3.93 -10.05 17.25
CA VAL A 384 -3.25 -10.72 18.37
C VAL A 384 -2.61 -12.04 17.92
N ALA A 385 -3.37 -12.83 17.16
CA ALA A 385 -2.92 -14.14 16.72
C ALA A 385 -1.70 -14.07 15.79
N SER A 386 -1.61 -13.02 14.97
CA SER A 386 -0.49 -12.80 14.05
C SER A 386 0.80 -12.36 14.75
N GLY A 387 0.73 -11.77 15.94
CA GLY A 387 1.86 -11.23 16.69
C GLY A 387 2.08 -9.72 16.55
N ILE A 388 1.39 -9.00 15.63
CA ILE A 388 1.62 -7.57 15.41
C ILE A 388 1.10 -6.69 16.55
N ALA A 389 0.08 -7.13 17.29
CA ALA A 389 -0.59 -6.31 18.30
C ALA A 389 0.32 -5.92 19.46
N SER A 390 1.21 -6.82 19.92
CA SER A 390 2.04 -6.58 21.10
C SER A 390 3.05 -5.46 20.91
N SER A 391 3.73 -5.41 19.75
CA SER A 391 4.74 -4.40 19.44
C SER A 391 4.13 -3.06 19.06
N SER A 392 2.92 -3.04 18.48
CA SER A 392 2.27 -1.81 18.02
C SER A 392 1.36 -1.13 19.05
N ALA A 393 1.05 -1.80 20.18
CA ALA A 393 0.07 -1.30 21.15
C ALA A 393 0.41 0.07 21.78
N SER A 394 1.70 0.38 21.94
CA SER A 394 2.14 1.66 22.52
C SER A 394 2.31 2.78 21.50
N SER A 395 2.14 2.50 20.21
CA SER A 395 2.32 3.45 19.12
C SER A 395 0.99 3.98 18.61
N LEU A 396 1.01 5.23 18.13
CA LEU A 396 -0.05 5.80 17.32
C LEU A 396 0.38 5.68 15.85
N THR A 397 -0.29 4.79 15.10
CA THR A 397 0.06 4.50 13.72
C THR A 397 -0.83 5.26 12.74
N PHE A 398 -0.22 6.11 11.91
CA PHE A 398 -0.90 6.77 10.81
C PHE A 398 -0.86 5.96 9.52
N SER A 399 0.33 5.70 8.96
CA SER A 399 0.45 4.86 7.76
C SER A 399 0.62 3.40 8.13
N ALA A 400 -0.11 2.52 7.45
CA ALA A 400 0.08 1.08 7.51
C ALA A 400 -0.16 0.50 6.11
N PHE A 401 0.77 -0.32 5.60
CA PHE A 401 0.64 -0.98 4.31
C PHE A 401 1.45 -2.27 4.24
N PHE A 402 1.10 -3.09 3.24
CA PHE A 402 1.82 -4.30 2.90
C PHE A 402 2.85 -4.04 1.80
N PHE A 403 4.05 -4.61 1.93
CA PHE A 403 5.08 -4.67 0.89
C PHE A 403 6.05 -5.82 1.18
N ASP A 404 6.72 -6.33 0.18
CA ASP A 404 7.66 -7.46 0.31
C ASP A 404 9.09 -6.89 0.28
N TYR A 405 9.65 -6.52 1.48
CA TYR A 405 10.92 -5.81 1.56
C TYR A 405 12.14 -6.69 1.31
N ASP A 406 12.02 -8.01 1.46
CA ASP A 406 13.11 -8.97 1.26
C ASP A 406 12.88 -9.91 0.08
N LEU A 407 11.80 -9.67 -0.69
CA LEU A 407 11.43 -10.37 -1.91
C LEU A 407 11.30 -11.89 -1.73
N ASP A 408 10.90 -12.34 -0.54
CA ASP A 408 10.68 -13.76 -0.27
C ASP A 408 9.33 -14.28 -0.82
N GLY A 409 8.45 -13.37 -1.24
CA GLY A 409 7.13 -13.64 -1.80
C GLY A 409 5.99 -13.54 -0.79
N LEU A 410 6.28 -13.15 0.45
CA LEU A 410 5.29 -12.93 1.50
C LEU A 410 5.23 -11.45 1.86
N PRO A 411 4.10 -10.76 1.65
CA PRO A 411 3.99 -9.36 2.01
C PRO A 411 4.19 -9.12 3.51
N ASP A 412 5.12 -8.22 3.83
CA ASP A 412 5.45 -7.70 5.15
C ASP A 412 4.58 -6.50 5.49
N ILE A 413 4.66 -5.97 6.72
CA ILE A 413 3.89 -4.78 7.12
C ILE A 413 4.84 -3.68 7.58
N PHE A 414 4.71 -2.50 6.97
CA PHE A 414 5.31 -1.26 7.46
C PHE A 414 4.28 -0.39 8.17
N ALA A 415 4.70 0.28 9.26
CA ALA A 415 3.87 1.19 10.04
C ALA A 415 4.64 2.48 10.37
N ALA A 416 4.10 3.64 9.96
CA ALA A 416 4.64 4.94 10.32
C ALA A 416 3.90 5.51 11.52
N ASN A 417 4.64 5.77 12.59
CA ASN A 417 4.12 6.14 13.89
C ASN A 417 4.44 7.59 14.27
N GLY A 418 3.61 8.18 15.11
CA GLY A 418 3.80 9.52 15.65
C GLY A 418 2.54 10.09 16.26
N HIS A 419 2.59 10.50 17.52
CA HIS A 419 1.43 10.97 18.26
C HIS A 419 0.88 12.31 17.72
N VAL A 420 -0.39 12.62 17.99
CA VAL A 420 -1.03 13.90 17.63
C VAL A 420 -0.74 15.01 18.64
N ALA A 421 -0.61 14.68 19.91
CA ALA A 421 -0.41 15.63 20.99
C ALA A 421 1.07 15.69 21.38
N ASP A 422 1.70 16.85 21.19
CA ASP A 422 3.10 17.10 21.57
C ASP A 422 3.33 17.17 23.10
N ASP A 423 2.25 17.24 23.86
CA ASP A 423 2.21 17.26 25.32
C ASP A 423 1.70 15.94 25.93
N VAL A 424 1.57 14.87 25.17
CA VAL A 424 1.01 13.58 25.64
C VAL A 424 1.74 13.02 26.86
N SER A 425 3.05 13.15 26.93
CA SER A 425 3.88 12.65 28.03
C SER A 425 3.56 13.29 29.39
N VAL A 426 2.85 14.43 29.42
CA VAL A 426 2.38 15.06 30.66
C VAL A 426 1.36 14.17 31.40
N VAL A 427 0.53 13.43 30.65
CA VAL A 427 -0.53 12.57 31.21
C VAL A 427 -0.23 11.09 31.02
N GLN A 428 0.58 10.72 30.04
CA GLN A 428 1.01 9.37 29.74
C GLN A 428 2.54 9.34 29.58
N PRO A 429 3.32 9.24 30.68
CA PRO A 429 4.79 9.41 30.62
C PRO A 429 5.54 8.41 29.73
N THR A 430 4.93 7.25 29.43
CA THR A 430 5.51 6.22 28.56
C THR A 430 5.18 6.39 27.08
N ILE A 431 4.29 7.33 26.74
CA ILE A 431 3.91 7.65 25.36
C ILE A 431 4.65 8.92 24.93
N HIS A 432 5.19 8.91 23.73
CA HIS A 432 6.00 10.00 23.21
C HIS A 432 5.35 10.62 21.96
N TYR A 433 5.64 11.89 21.72
CA TYR A 433 5.16 12.60 20.52
C TYR A 433 5.81 12.05 19.24
N ALA A 434 7.14 11.88 19.27
CA ALA A 434 7.88 11.22 18.21
C ALA A 434 8.05 9.74 18.56
N GLU A 435 7.71 8.87 17.62
CA GLU A 435 7.71 7.42 17.78
C GLU A 435 8.48 6.77 16.62
N PRO A 436 9.22 5.66 16.85
CA PRO A 436 9.87 4.95 15.75
C PRO A 436 8.84 4.29 14.85
N PRO A 437 9.06 4.23 13.52
CA PRO A 437 8.29 3.34 12.65
C PRO A 437 8.49 1.88 13.06
N LEU A 438 7.61 1.00 12.60
CA LEU A 438 7.70 -0.45 12.83
C LEU A 438 7.74 -1.19 11.49
N LEU A 439 8.50 -2.28 11.46
CA LEU A 439 8.54 -3.23 10.35
C LEU A 439 8.33 -4.64 10.87
N PHE A 440 7.31 -5.31 10.33
CA PHE A 440 6.94 -6.67 10.68
C PHE A 440 7.22 -7.61 9.51
N HIS A 441 8.16 -8.54 9.69
CA HIS A 441 8.47 -9.58 8.72
C HIS A 441 7.45 -10.71 8.77
N ASN A 442 6.90 -11.07 7.62
CA ASN A 442 5.94 -12.16 7.45
C ASN A 442 6.65 -13.51 7.41
N LYS A 443 6.40 -14.37 8.39
CA LYS A 443 7.00 -15.72 8.48
C LYS A 443 6.16 -16.81 7.80
N GLY A 444 5.13 -16.43 7.11
CA GLY A 444 4.10 -17.34 6.63
C GLY A 444 3.13 -17.79 7.72
N HIS A 445 2.10 -18.52 7.30
CA HIS A 445 1.05 -19.03 8.19
C HIS A 445 0.37 -17.95 9.05
N GLY A 446 0.27 -16.73 8.54
CA GLY A 446 -0.35 -15.60 9.21
C GLY A 446 0.40 -15.10 10.45
N LYS A 447 1.72 -15.29 10.51
CA LYS A 447 2.58 -14.88 11.63
C LYS A 447 3.60 -13.85 11.21
N PHE A 448 3.79 -12.84 12.06
CA PHE A 448 4.74 -11.76 11.85
C PHE A 448 5.70 -11.62 13.03
N ASP A 449 6.94 -11.23 12.74
CA ASP A 449 7.96 -10.86 13.72
C ASP A 449 8.28 -9.36 13.56
N ASP A 450 8.32 -8.61 14.65
CA ASP A 450 8.88 -7.27 14.65
C ASP A 450 10.40 -7.35 14.39
N VAL A 451 10.82 -6.79 13.25
CA VAL A 451 12.23 -6.78 12.82
C VAL A 451 12.85 -5.39 12.85
N THR A 452 12.15 -4.38 13.34
CA THR A 452 12.57 -2.98 13.37
C THR A 452 14.00 -2.78 13.84
N ASP A 453 14.38 -3.49 14.90
CA ASP A 453 15.74 -3.40 15.47
C ASP A 453 16.82 -4.16 14.68
N ARG A 454 16.43 -4.99 13.72
CA ARG A 454 17.32 -5.89 12.96
C ARG A 454 17.68 -5.36 11.57
N VAL A 455 16.91 -4.40 11.05
CA VAL A 455 17.03 -3.87 9.69
C VAL A 455 17.71 -2.49 9.62
N GLY A 456 18.69 -2.25 10.45
CA GLY A 456 19.48 -1.01 10.48
C GLY A 456 19.04 -0.02 11.56
N THR A 457 19.61 1.18 11.53
CA THR A 457 19.36 2.21 12.55
C THR A 457 18.34 3.25 12.11
N ALA A 458 18.00 3.32 10.82
CA ALA A 458 17.09 4.34 10.29
C ALA A 458 15.69 4.21 10.89
N LEU A 459 15.16 2.99 10.99
CA LEU A 459 13.84 2.73 11.56
C LEU A 459 13.77 2.87 13.10
N ARG A 460 14.91 2.96 13.79
CA ARG A 460 14.94 3.22 15.25
C ARG A 460 14.81 4.70 15.60
N GLN A 461 14.92 5.59 14.62
CA GLN A 461 14.86 7.02 14.87
C GLN A 461 13.41 7.44 15.08
N PRO A 462 13.06 8.00 16.26
CA PRO A 462 11.70 8.49 16.48
C PRO A 462 11.39 9.65 15.55
N VAL A 463 10.21 9.62 14.95
CA VAL A 463 9.68 10.66 14.07
C VAL A 463 8.21 10.93 14.42
N VAL A 464 7.66 12.03 13.96
CA VAL A 464 6.21 12.27 14.01
C VAL A 464 5.65 11.86 12.65
N GLY A 465 5.67 10.54 12.39
CA GLY A 465 5.30 9.98 11.10
C GLY A 465 3.85 10.26 10.70
N ARG A 466 3.60 10.43 9.40
CA ARG A 466 2.28 10.60 8.81
C ARG A 466 2.15 9.76 7.54
N GLY A 467 2.29 10.35 6.37
CA GLY A 467 2.27 9.64 5.12
C GLY A 467 3.50 8.78 4.92
N ALA A 468 3.32 7.62 4.30
CA ALA A 468 4.42 6.79 3.85
C ALA A 468 4.01 6.01 2.61
N ALA A 469 4.98 5.72 1.75
CA ALA A 469 4.82 4.93 0.54
C ALA A 469 6.08 4.10 0.27
N TYR A 470 5.95 3.04 -0.51
CA TYR A 470 7.10 2.32 -1.06
C TYR A 470 7.27 2.64 -2.55
N LEU A 471 8.51 2.57 -3.01
CA LEU A 471 8.91 2.73 -4.40
C LEU A 471 10.30 2.11 -4.60
N ASP A 472 10.61 1.68 -5.81
CA ASP A 472 11.99 1.32 -6.19
C ASP A 472 12.60 2.54 -6.87
N PHE A 473 13.27 3.42 -6.08
CA PHE A 473 13.75 4.69 -6.63
C PHE A 473 15.09 4.59 -7.35
N ASP A 474 15.89 3.57 -7.09
CA ASP A 474 17.20 3.37 -7.75
C ASP A 474 17.20 2.21 -8.76
N ASN A 475 16.00 1.66 -9.06
CA ASN A 475 15.74 0.62 -10.06
C ASN A 475 16.62 -0.63 -9.87
N ASP A 476 16.93 -1.00 -8.63
CA ASP A 476 17.66 -2.22 -8.29
C ASP A 476 16.74 -3.42 -7.99
N GLY A 477 15.43 -3.17 -7.97
CA GLY A 477 14.37 -4.17 -7.89
C GLY A 477 13.85 -4.43 -6.48
N ASP A 478 14.51 -3.96 -5.43
CA ASP A 478 13.93 -3.99 -4.09
C ASP A 478 13.11 -2.71 -3.81
N LEU A 479 12.30 -2.76 -2.77
CA LEU A 479 11.38 -1.68 -2.45
C LEU A 479 11.94 -0.82 -1.31
N ASP A 480 12.08 0.47 -1.61
CA ASP A 480 12.49 1.51 -0.68
C ASP A 480 11.28 2.16 0.00
N LEU A 481 11.55 2.97 1.02
CA LEU A 481 10.52 3.66 1.78
C LEU A 481 10.70 5.19 1.71
N VAL A 482 9.62 5.88 1.45
CA VAL A 482 9.52 7.33 1.65
C VAL A 482 8.52 7.62 2.77
N LEU A 483 8.91 8.49 3.70
CA LEU A 483 8.14 8.82 4.90
C LEU A 483 8.07 10.33 5.09
N THR A 484 6.88 10.86 5.32
CA THR A 484 6.67 12.25 5.74
C THR A 484 6.49 12.36 7.24
N THR A 485 6.83 13.52 7.78
CA THR A 485 6.71 13.79 9.22
C THR A 485 5.93 15.09 9.44
N SER A 486 5.03 15.09 10.43
CA SER A 486 4.28 16.30 10.77
C SER A 486 5.21 17.42 11.24
N ASN A 487 5.16 18.58 10.57
CA ASN A 487 6.00 19.74 10.81
C ASN A 487 7.52 19.42 10.85
N GLY A 488 7.94 18.44 10.07
CA GLY A 488 9.31 17.90 10.06
C GLY A 488 9.82 17.56 8.66
N PRO A 489 11.10 17.11 8.55
CA PRO A 489 11.69 16.72 7.27
C PRO A 489 11.10 15.41 6.78
N ALA A 490 10.99 15.26 5.45
CA ALA A 490 10.74 13.95 4.85
C ALA A 490 11.95 13.02 5.06
N LYS A 491 11.73 11.71 4.85
CA LYS A 491 12.75 10.67 4.89
C LYS A 491 12.66 9.82 3.64
N LEU A 492 13.79 9.58 2.98
CA LEU A 492 13.97 8.54 1.98
C LEU A 492 14.89 7.47 2.58
N LEU A 493 14.37 6.26 2.72
CA LEU A 493 15.06 5.16 3.37
C LEU A 493 15.31 4.08 2.32
N ARG A 494 16.58 3.99 1.85
CA ARG A 494 16.98 2.99 0.88
C ARG A 494 17.05 1.61 1.53
N ASN A 495 16.46 0.63 0.89
CA ASN A 495 16.60 -0.77 1.21
C ASN A 495 17.96 -1.26 0.70
N GLU A 496 18.78 -1.79 1.58
CA GLU A 496 20.11 -2.31 1.24
C GLU A 496 20.07 -3.83 1.28
N ASN A 497 20.33 -4.47 0.14
CA ASN A 497 20.36 -5.91 -0.02
C ASN A 497 18.98 -6.61 0.09
N GLY A 498 17.86 -5.93 -0.12
CA GLY A 498 16.53 -6.55 -0.20
C GLY A 498 16.42 -7.47 -1.43
N ASN A 499 17.13 -7.14 -2.50
CA ASN A 499 17.11 -7.83 -3.79
C ASN A 499 18.05 -9.06 -3.89
N GLN A 500 18.33 -9.73 -2.78
CA GLN A 500 19.05 -11.02 -2.78
C GLN A 500 18.20 -12.17 -3.35
N ASN A 501 16.90 -12.06 -3.29
CA ASN A 501 15.92 -12.99 -3.85
C ASN A 501 15.63 -12.66 -5.33
N ASP A 502 15.03 -13.60 -6.06
CA ASP A 502 14.52 -13.34 -7.40
C ASP A 502 13.23 -12.54 -7.34
N MET A 503 12.94 -11.71 -8.35
CA MET A 503 11.73 -10.92 -8.43
C MET A 503 11.20 -10.77 -9.85
N LEU A 504 10.00 -10.21 -9.97
CA LEU A 504 9.45 -9.60 -11.18
C LEU A 504 8.80 -8.26 -10.82
N ARG A 505 9.09 -7.24 -11.60
CA ARG A 505 8.36 -5.97 -11.57
C ARG A 505 7.48 -5.86 -12.80
N ILE A 506 6.25 -5.39 -12.65
CA ILE A 506 5.25 -5.38 -13.72
C ILE A 506 4.53 -4.04 -13.75
N LYS A 507 4.67 -3.30 -14.86
CA LYS A 507 3.84 -2.12 -15.21
C LYS A 507 2.74 -2.59 -16.15
N THR A 508 1.49 -2.19 -15.88
CA THR A 508 0.33 -2.50 -16.71
C THR A 508 -0.05 -1.32 -17.59
N ILE A 509 -0.58 -1.59 -18.77
CA ILE A 509 -1.13 -0.61 -19.70
C ILE A 509 -2.47 -1.14 -20.21
N GLY A 510 -3.57 -0.55 -19.73
CA GLY A 510 -4.90 -0.83 -20.21
C GLY A 510 -5.14 -0.26 -21.62
N THR A 511 -6.01 -0.91 -22.38
CA THR A 511 -6.46 -0.46 -23.70
C THR A 511 -7.98 -0.42 -23.80
N ARG A 512 -8.67 -1.28 -23.06
CA ARG A 512 -10.11 -1.27 -22.81
C ARG A 512 -10.41 -1.00 -21.34
N SER A 513 -9.52 -1.42 -20.49
CA SER A 513 -9.44 -1.02 -19.09
C SER A 513 -8.89 0.41 -18.99
N ASN A 514 -8.98 1.03 -17.81
CA ASN A 514 -8.27 2.28 -17.53
C ASN A 514 -6.77 2.13 -17.86
N ARG A 515 -6.14 3.23 -18.25
CA ARG A 515 -4.79 3.22 -18.81
C ARG A 515 -3.73 2.61 -17.90
N ASP A 516 -3.81 2.84 -16.61
CA ASP A 516 -2.86 2.31 -15.63
C ASP A 516 -3.10 0.83 -15.30
N GLY A 517 -4.27 0.29 -15.70
CA GLY A 517 -4.69 -1.06 -15.35
C GLY A 517 -5.06 -1.23 -13.87
N ILE A 518 -5.40 -0.13 -13.16
CA ILE A 518 -5.86 -0.19 -11.77
C ILE A 518 -7.07 -1.12 -11.68
N GLY A 519 -6.99 -2.12 -10.78
CA GLY A 519 -7.93 -3.22 -10.66
C GLY A 519 -7.50 -4.50 -11.41
N ALA A 520 -6.42 -4.44 -12.21
CA ALA A 520 -5.89 -5.66 -12.86
C ALA A 520 -5.33 -6.61 -11.80
N LYS A 521 -5.74 -7.89 -11.90
CA LYS A 521 -5.29 -8.97 -11.02
C LYS A 521 -4.22 -9.79 -11.72
N ILE A 522 -3.05 -9.88 -11.13
CA ILE A 522 -1.91 -10.61 -11.66
C ILE A 522 -1.57 -11.76 -10.72
N THR A 523 -1.55 -12.96 -11.25
CA THR A 523 -1.09 -14.15 -10.54
C THR A 523 0.20 -14.64 -11.15
N VAL A 524 1.24 -14.76 -10.33
CA VAL A 524 2.53 -15.34 -10.69
C VAL A 524 2.58 -16.77 -10.18
N THR A 525 2.88 -17.72 -11.06
CA THR A 525 3.05 -19.12 -10.69
C THR A 525 4.45 -19.60 -11.06
N THR A 526 5.19 -20.12 -10.08
CA THR A 526 6.49 -20.77 -10.33
C THR A 526 6.32 -22.27 -10.63
N ARG A 527 7.35 -22.90 -11.21
CA ARG A 527 7.33 -24.35 -11.44
C ARG A 527 7.24 -25.16 -10.15
N GLU A 528 7.72 -24.62 -9.04
CA GLU A 528 7.69 -25.23 -7.72
C GLU A 528 6.32 -25.16 -7.05
N GLY A 529 5.36 -24.49 -7.69
CA GLY A 529 4.00 -24.35 -7.20
C GLY A 529 3.77 -23.16 -6.26
N LEU A 530 4.69 -22.18 -6.22
CA LEU A 530 4.42 -20.89 -5.57
C LEU A 530 3.37 -20.14 -6.40
N HIS A 531 2.30 -19.74 -5.76
CA HIS A 531 1.26 -18.92 -6.35
C HIS A 531 1.20 -17.60 -5.59
N LEU A 532 1.48 -16.51 -6.27
CA LEU A 532 1.46 -15.16 -5.71
C LEU A 532 0.43 -14.33 -6.46
N PHE A 533 -0.41 -13.66 -5.73
CA PHE A 533 -1.45 -12.80 -6.27
C PHE A 533 -1.21 -11.35 -5.85
N LYS A 534 -1.28 -10.42 -6.80
CA LYS A 534 -1.32 -8.99 -6.54
C LYS A 534 -2.32 -8.29 -7.44
N MET A 535 -2.87 -7.19 -6.94
CA MET A 535 -3.75 -6.30 -7.68
C MET A 535 -3.04 -4.97 -7.92
N VAL A 536 -3.12 -4.44 -9.14
CA VAL A 536 -2.70 -3.05 -9.42
C VAL A 536 -3.68 -2.12 -8.73
N LYS A 537 -3.20 -1.26 -7.84
CA LYS A 537 -4.04 -0.38 -7.03
C LYS A 537 -3.47 1.03 -6.95
N SER A 538 -4.33 2.01 -6.93
CA SER A 538 -4.00 3.37 -6.49
C SER A 538 -4.32 3.51 -5.01
N GLY A 539 -3.78 4.53 -4.35
CA GLY A 539 -4.00 4.77 -2.93
C GLY A 539 -3.31 3.71 -2.07
N SER A 540 -3.72 3.57 -0.88
CA SER A 540 -3.22 2.77 0.24
C SER A 540 -2.59 3.64 1.33
N SER A 541 -2.27 3.04 2.49
CA SER A 541 -1.58 3.75 3.56
C SER A 541 -2.41 4.90 4.15
N TYR A 542 -1.78 6.03 4.48
CA TYR A 542 -2.41 7.23 5.02
C TYR A 542 -2.10 8.41 4.13
N LEU A 543 -3.13 8.99 3.49
CA LEU A 543 -3.02 10.19 2.63
C LEU A 543 -1.99 10.07 1.51
N SER A 544 -1.59 8.87 1.14
CA SER A 544 -0.41 8.59 0.31
C SER A 544 -0.70 7.54 -0.73
N GLN A 545 0.22 7.40 -1.69
CA GLN A 545 0.17 6.36 -2.70
C GLN A 545 1.57 5.85 -3.00
N SER A 546 1.74 4.53 -2.96
CA SER A 546 2.94 3.84 -3.43
C SER A 546 2.99 3.77 -4.96
N GLU A 547 4.09 3.31 -5.52
CA GLU A 547 4.23 3.15 -6.97
C GLU A 547 3.17 2.24 -7.58
N LEU A 548 2.75 2.52 -8.83
CA LEU A 548 1.77 1.70 -9.56
C LEU A 548 2.33 0.35 -10.05
N PRO A 549 3.61 0.23 -10.48
CA PRO A 549 4.19 -1.06 -10.81
C PRO A 549 4.11 -2.03 -9.64
N VAL A 550 3.72 -3.29 -9.90
CA VAL A 550 3.64 -4.33 -8.88
C VAL A 550 4.92 -5.17 -8.86
N THR A 551 5.49 -5.36 -7.68
CA THR A 551 6.70 -6.17 -7.47
C THR A 551 6.34 -7.49 -6.80
N PHE A 552 6.74 -8.60 -7.43
CA PHE A 552 6.60 -9.95 -6.90
C PHE A 552 7.96 -10.47 -6.46
N GLY A 553 8.16 -10.70 -5.16
CA GLY A 553 9.24 -11.50 -4.65
C GLY A 553 9.06 -12.97 -5.06
N LEU A 554 10.10 -13.61 -5.52
CA LEU A 554 10.05 -15.01 -5.98
C LEU A 554 10.87 -15.94 -5.08
N GLY A 555 11.42 -15.40 -3.99
CA GLY A 555 12.28 -16.14 -3.08
C GLY A 555 13.63 -16.51 -3.70
N LYS A 556 14.37 -17.38 -3.01
CA LYS A 556 15.78 -17.69 -3.31
C LYS A 556 16.04 -18.02 -4.77
N PRO A 557 17.16 -17.52 -5.34
CA PRO A 557 17.57 -17.81 -6.71
C PRO A 557 17.72 -19.31 -6.96
N ARG A 558 17.24 -19.76 -8.11
CA ARG A 558 17.38 -21.16 -8.56
C ARG A 558 17.68 -21.19 -10.05
N ALA A 559 18.59 -22.05 -10.45
CA ALA A 559 18.87 -22.28 -11.88
C ALA A 559 17.60 -22.70 -12.63
N ASN A 560 17.38 -22.09 -13.80
CA ASN A 560 16.21 -22.35 -14.67
C ASN A 560 14.84 -22.06 -14.01
N LYS A 561 14.79 -21.17 -13.01
CA LYS A 561 13.52 -20.67 -12.51
C LYS A 561 12.81 -19.91 -13.64
N VAL A 562 11.63 -20.34 -14.00
CA VAL A 562 10.74 -19.64 -14.92
C VAL A 562 9.37 -19.56 -14.28
N VAL A 563 8.66 -18.50 -14.56
CA VAL A 563 7.32 -18.26 -14.05
C VAL A 563 6.29 -18.18 -15.17
N SER A 564 5.05 -18.32 -14.80
CA SER A 564 3.91 -17.96 -15.64
C SER A 564 3.10 -16.86 -14.97
N LEU A 565 2.54 -15.98 -15.80
CA LEU A 565 1.66 -14.90 -15.40
C LEU A 565 0.26 -15.22 -15.92
N ASP A 566 -0.73 -15.11 -15.07
CA ASP A 566 -2.15 -15.09 -15.45
C ASP A 566 -2.71 -13.73 -15.03
N ILE A 567 -3.25 -12.97 -15.98
CA ILE A 567 -3.72 -11.61 -15.80
C ILE A 567 -5.23 -11.57 -16.04
N ILE A 568 -5.96 -10.95 -15.14
CA ILE A 568 -7.38 -10.60 -15.30
C ILE A 568 -7.46 -9.08 -15.28
N TRP A 569 -7.75 -8.48 -16.44
CA TRP A 569 -7.91 -7.04 -16.59
C TRP A 569 -9.28 -6.56 -16.08
N PRO A 570 -9.45 -5.31 -15.65
CA PRO A 570 -10.74 -4.74 -15.28
C PRO A 570 -11.83 -4.91 -16.33
N SER A 571 -11.48 -4.86 -17.61
CA SER A 571 -12.38 -5.15 -18.74
C SER A 571 -12.93 -6.59 -18.78
N GLY A 572 -12.49 -7.45 -17.85
CA GLY A 572 -12.79 -8.89 -17.83
C GLY A 572 -11.94 -9.74 -18.78
N LYS A 573 -11.01 -9.12 -19.53
CA LYS A 573 -10.10 -9.85 -20.40
C LYS A 573 -9.11 -10.68 -19.57
N LYS A 574 -8.90 -11.95 -19.99
CA LYS A 574 -7.93 -12.86 -19.36
C LYS A 574 -6.79 -13.15 -20.31
N GLU A 575 -5.56 -13.09 -19.81
CA GLU A 575 -4.35 -13.34 -20.57
C GLU A 575 -3.40 -14.23 -19.76
N SER A 576 -2.59 -15.02 -20.47
CA SER A 576 -1.59 -15.90 -19.87
C SER A 576 -0.29 -15.77 -20.61
N ILE A 577 0.81 -15.51 -19.88
CA ILE A 577 2.16 -15.42 -20.39
C ILE A 577 2.99 -16.54 -19.74
N ARG A 578 3.75 -17.29 -20.53
CA ARG A 578 4.49 -18.45 -20.05
C ARG A 578 5.99 -18.28 -20.27
N ASN A 579 6.80 -18.98 -19.46
CA ASN A 579 8.25 -19.01 -19.57
C ASN A 579 8.94 -17.64 -19.37
N VAL A 580 8.41 -16.81 -18.47
CA VAL A 580 9.04 -15.54 -18.11
C VAL A 580 10.23 -15.81 -17.19
N GLN A 581 11.35 -15.13 -17.45
CA GLN A 581 12.54 -15.21 -16.61
C GLN A 581 12.39 -14.29 -15.40
N PRO A 582 12.95 -14.62 -14.23
CA PRO A 582 12.99 -13.70 -13.08
C PRO A 582 13.93 -12.52 -13.33
N ASN A 583 13.91 -11.55 -12.42
CA ASN A 583 14.73 -10.34 -12.41
C ASN A 583 14.55 -9.48 -13.67
N GLN A 584 13.28 -9.30 -14.03
CA GLN A 584 12.86 -8.51 -15.18
C GLN A 584 11.86 -7.44 -14.75
N PHE A 585 11.96 -6.27 -15.37
CA PHE A 585 10.88 -5.30 -15.42
C PHE A 585 10.10 -5.50 -16.71
N LEU A 586 8.83 -5.82 -16.59
CA LEU A 586 7.91 -6.08 -17.68
C LEU A 586 6.91 -4.95 -17.82
N THR A 587 6.68 -4.48 -19.05
CA THR A 587 5.49 -3.69 -19.37
C THR A 587 4.50 -4.60 -20.08
N LEU A 588 3.32 -4.78 -19.49
CA LEU A 588 2.23 -5.58 -20.05
C LEU A 588 1.16 -4.67 -20.63
N GLU A 589 0.81 -4.86 -21.90
CA GLU A 589 -0.30 -4.13 -22.54
C GLU A 589 -1.48 -5.08 -22.78
N GLU A 590 -2.64 -4.64 -22.33
CA GLU A 590 -3.89 -5.38 -22.49
C GLU A 590 -4.14 -5.74 -23.96
N GLY A 591 -4.21 -7.02 -24.26
CA GLY A 591 -4.44 -7.54 -25.61
C GLY A 591 -3.20 -7.80 -26.44
N LYS A 592 -2.03 -7.37 -25.97
CA LYS A 592 -0.76 -7.61 -26.67
C LYS A 592 0.22 -8.48 -25.85
N GLY A 593 0.02 -8.60 -24.52
CA GLY A 593 0.94 -9.28 -23.64
C GLY A 593 2.18 -8.42 -23.33
N ILE A 594 3.39 -8.99 -23.36
CA ILE A 594 4.62 -8.23 -23.07
C ILE A 594 4.90 -7.21 -24.19
N LEU A 595 4.83 -5.93 -23.85
CA LEU A 595 5.19 -4.82 -24.72
C LEU A 595 6.71 -4.55 -24.67
N SER A 596 7.27 -4.54 -23.46
CA SER A 596 8.70 -4.42 -23.23
C SER A 596 9.16 -5.29 -22.06
N GLN A 597 10.44 -5.65 -22.06
CA GLN A 597 11.08 -6.48 -21.06
C GLN A 597 12.53 -6.06 -20.91
N HIS A 598 12.94 -5.73 -19.70
CA HIS A 598 14.30 -5.29 -19.38
C HIS A 598 14.83 -6.04 -18.15
N PRO A 599 16.08 -6.54 -18.18
CA PRO A 599 16.73 -7.06 -16.98
C PRO A 599 16.84 -5.94 -15.93
N ILE A 600 16.59 -6.28 -14.66
CA ILE A 600 16.83 -5.38 -13.53
C ILE A 600 18.31 -5.44 -13.18
N ASP A 601 18.96 -4.28 -13.03
CA ASP A 601 20.31 -4.19 -12.49
C ASP A 601 20.28 -4.26 -10.97
N LEU A 602 20.55 -5.44 -10.42
CA LEU A 602 20.52 -5.68 -8.97
C LEU A 602 21.53 -4.86 -8.16
N ASN A 603 22.36 -4.04 -8.79
CA ASN A 603 23.26 -3.11 -8.12
C ASN A 603 22.73 -1.67 -8.11
N GLY A 604 21.71 -1.38 -8.90
CA GLY A 604 21.03 -0.08 -8.96
C GLY A 604 21.92 1.09 -9.34
N ALA A 605 21.35 2.28 -9.31
CA ALA A 605 22.07 3.55 -9.44
C ALA A 605 22.85 3.85 -8.14
N LYS A 606 23.99 3.21 -7.93
CA LYS A 606 24.85 3.52 -6.79
C LYS A 606 25.70 4.76 -7.12
N HIS A 607 25.65 5.75 -6.23
CA HIS A 607 26.64 6.81 -6.21
C HIS A 607 28.04 6.20 -6.37
N SER A 608 28.76 6.58 -7.43
CA SER A 608 30.19 6.32 -7.48
C SER A 608 30.81 6.95 -6.23
N GLU A 609 31.19 6.11 -5.26
CA GLU A 609 32.03 6.58 -4.17
C GLU A 609 33.26 7.23 -4.81
N THR A 610 33.25 8.56 -4.91
CA THR A 610 34.44 9.32 -5.23
C THR A 610 35.45 9.05 -4.13
N LYS A 611 36.46 8.25 -4.48
CA LYS A 611 37.64 7.98 -3.65
C LYS A 611 38.37 9.26 -3.27
#